data_e0b9365c115f6888ea489c2216e4883c
#
_entry.id   e0b9365c115f6888ea489c2216e4883c
#
_cell.length_a   1.000
_cell.length_b   1.000
_cell.length_c   1.000
_cell.angle_alpha   90.00
_cell.angle_beta   90.00
_cell.angle_gamma   90.00
#
_symmetry.space_group_name_H-M   'P 1'
#
loop_
_entity.id
_entity.type
_entity.pdbx_description
1 polymer ?
#
loop_
_entity_poly.entity_id
_entity_poly.type
_entity_poly.pdbx_seq_one_letter_code
_entity_poly.pdbx_strand_id
1 'polypeptide(L)'
;RRLMAERATSARHAIDIAIDLLTTYGYFSEGRTYTVADANEAWQIAIHQGNTWVARRVQDNEVVYIPNNFMMNKVDATDTKNVIVAPGMIERAIKNGRYKPAKEGVYSDFNYRVAVAPAERRSADYNQSRNNLAWNKIIGKNITDPEQFPYAATPSKKWTVADVKD
;
A
#
# COMPACT_ATOMS: atom_id res chain seq x y z
N ARG A 1 12.36 7.33 8.25
CA ARG A 1 11.37 7.09 9.32
C ARG A 1 11.55 8.10 10.46
N ARG A 2 12.75 8.19 11.05
CA ARG A 2 13.02 9.08 12.17
C ARG A 2 12.68 10.55 11.85
N LEU A 3 13.13 11.05 10.71
CA LEU A 3 12.85 12.43 10.29
C LEU A 3 11.34 12.72 10.14
N MET A 4 10.56 11.75 9.66
CA MET A 4 9.10 11.88 9.61
C MET A 4 8.53 12.05 11.02
N ALA A 5 8.93 11.18 11.96
CA ALA A 5 8.41 11.22 13.33
C ALA A 5 8.83 12.48 14.10
N GLU A 6 10.04 13.01 13.85
CA GLU A 6 10.55 14.19 14.54
C GLU A 6 10.01 15.53 14.02
N ARG A 7 9.63 15.58 12.73
CA ARG A 7 9.29 16.85 12.04
C ARG A 7 7.81 16.98 11.70
N ALA A 8 7.07 15.87 11.64
CA ALA A 8 5.68 15.91 11.24
C ALA A 8 4.78 16.49 12.33
N THR A 9 3.81 17.30 11.91
CA THR A 9 2.75 17.86 12.76
C THR A 9 1.39 17.20 12.52
N SER A 10 1.29 16.33 11.49
CA SER A 10 0.12 15.53 11.16
C SER A 10 0.52 14.28 10.37
N ALA A 11 -0.39 13.32 10.21
CA ALA A 11 -0.16 12.14 9.38
C ALA A 11 0.13 12.52 7.93
N ARG A 12 -0.62 13.45 7.36
CA ARG A 12 -0.38 13.95 6.00
C ARG A 12 0.99 14.62 5.88
N HIS A 13 1.37 15.48 6.83
CA HIS A 13 2.69 16.12 6.82
C HIS A 13 3.83 15.10 6.91
N ALA A 14 3.65 14.00 7.63
CA ALA A 14 4.64 12.91 7.64
C ALA A 14 4.82 12.27 6.25
N ILE A 15 3.73 12.11 5.49
CA ILE A 15 3.79 11.62 4.10
C ILE A 15 4.51 12.63 3.21
N ASP A 16 4.23 13.93 3.34
CA ASP A 16 4.87 14.97 2.52
C ASP A 16 6.40 14.99 2.77
N ILE A 17 6.84 14.88 4.03
CA ILE A 17 8.26 14.74 4.39
C ILE A 17 8.86 13.46 3.78
N ALA A 18 8.14 12.34 3.81
CA ALA A 18 8.62 11.09 3.20
C ALA A 18 8.79 11.23 1.69
N ILE A 19 7.83 11.85 1.01
CA ILE A 19 7.84 12.10 -0.43
C ILE A 19 9.04 12.97 -0.81
N ASP A 20 9.29 14.05 -0.07
CA ASP A 20 10.41 14.96 -0.28
C ASP A 20 11.75 14.22 -0.21
N LEU A 21 11.93 13.42 0.85
CA LEU A 21 13.14 12.63 1.02
C LEU A 21 13.31 11.55 -0.06
N LEU A 22 12.23 10.88 -0.44
CA LEU A 22 12.26 9.84 -1.48
C LEU A 22 12.51 10.42 -2.87
N THR A 23 11.95 11.59 -3.16
CA THR A 23 12.16 12.28 -4.44
C THR A 23 13.60 12.78 -4.56
N THR A 24 14.17 13.26 -3.44
CA THR A 24 15.53 13.81 -3.42
C THR A 24 16.60 12.73 -3.42
N TYR A 25 16.43 11.69 -2.59
CA TYR A 25 17.49 10.71 -2.32
C TYR A 25 17.18 9.31 -2.86
N GLY A 26 15.94 9.03 -3.20
CA GLY A 26 15.47 7.68 -3.52
C GLY A 26 15.47 6.74 -2.30
N TYR A 27 15.25 5.45 -2.59
CA TYR A 27 15.28 4.39 -1.58
C TYR A 27 16.19 3.24 -2.03
N PHE A 28 17.08 2.77 -1.18
CA PHE A 28 18.14 1.83 -1.58
C PHE A 28 17.82 0.36 -1.30
N SER A 29 16.80 0.03 -0.50
CA SER A 29 16.51 -1.36 -0.13
C SER A 29 15.38 -1.98 -0.97
N GLU A 30 15.12 -3.29 -0.76
CA GLU A 30 14.11 -4.06 -1.51
C GLU A 30 12.69 -3.50 -1.41
N GLY A 31 12.37 -2.89 -0.28
CA GLY A 31 11.09 -2.22 -0.10
C GLY A 31 10.63 -2.17 1.34
N ARG A 32 9.65 -1.31 1.57
CA ARG A 32 9.04 -1.13 2.90
C ARG A 32 7.70 -0.42 2.79
N THR A 33 6.81 -0.71 3.72
CA THR A 33 5.61 0.10 3.93
C THR A 33 5.70 0.78 5.30
N TYR A 34 5.46 2.08 5.34
CA TYR A 34 5.27 2.83 6.58
C TYR A 34 3.79 3.18 6.73
N THR A 35 3.29 3.02 7.95
CA THR A 35 1.99 3.53 8.36
C THR A 35 2.22 4.73 9.28
N VAL A 36 1.53 5.81 9.01
CA VAL A 36 1.50 7.02 9.84
C VAL A 36 0.05 7.35 10.13
N ALA A 37 -0.23 7.76 11.37
CA ALA A 37 -1.57 8.13 11.80
C ALA A 37 -1.52 9.25 12.82
N ASP A 38 -2.56 10.05 12.83
CA ASP A 38 -2.89 11.01 13.89
C ASP A 38 -4.34 10.80 14.35
N ALA A 39 -4.91 11.76 15.07
CA ALA A 39 -6.28 11.66 15.57
C ALA A 39 -7.36 11.73 14.48
N ASN A 40 -7.02 12.18 13.26
CA ASN A 40 -7.97 12.48 12.19
C ASN A 40 -7.87 11.54 10.99
N GLU A 41 -6.66 11.05 10.72
CA GLU A 41 -6.43 10.22 9.52
C GLU A 41 -5.25 9.27 9.67
N ALA A 42 -5.23 8.27 8.81
CA ALA A 42 -4.12 7.34 8.66
C ALA A 42 -3.70 7.24 7.19
N TRP A 43 -2.40 7.17 6.96
CA TRP A 43 -1.80 6.99 5.64
C TRP A 43 -0.83 5.83 5.64
N GLN A 44 -0.72 5.18 4.49
CA GLN A 44 0.37 4.25 4.22
C GLN A 44 1.16 4.69 3.01
N ILE A 45 2.48 4.60 3.10
CA ILE A 45 3.38 4.77 1.97
C ILE A 45 4.17 3.49 1.75
N ALA A 46 3.92 2.85 0.62
CA ALA A 46 4.65 1.68 0.15
C ALA A 46 5.79 2.14 -0.74
N ILE A 47 7.01 1.71 -0.43
CA ILE A 47 8.25 2.19 -1.02
C ILE A 47 9.02 1.00 -1.58
N HIS A 48 9.52 1.12 -2.80
CA HIS A 48 10.44 0.18 -3.44
C HIS A 48 11.71 0.91 -3.88
N GLN A 49 12.71 0.16 -4.30
CA GLN A 49 14.01 0.68 -4.73
C GLN A 49 13.91 1.85 -5.73
N GLY A 50 14.80 2.80 -5.58
CA GLY A 50 14.83 4.02 -6.38
C GLY A 50 13.74 5.01 -5.97
N ASN A 51 13.18 5.70 -6.93
CA ASN A 51 12.05 6.61 -6.74
C ASN A 51 10.73 5.92 -7.14
N THR A 52 10.38 4.86 -6.39
CA THR A 52 9.23 4.00 -6.68
C THR A 52 8.40 3.85 -5.41
N TRP A 53 7.33 4.62 -5.30
CA TRP A 53 6.46 4.62 -4.13
C TRP A 53 5.03 5.04 -4.47
N VAL A 54 4.10 4.60 -3.64
CA VAL A 54 2.71 5.05 -3.63
C VAL A 54 2.30 5.31 -2.19
N ALA A 55 1.72 6.47 -1.93
CA ALA A 55 1.07 6.79 -0.67
C ALA A 55 -0.45 6.74 -0.85
N ARG A 56 -1.15 6.16 0.12
CA ARG A 56 -2.61 6.05 0.12
C ARG A 56 -3.17 6.35 1.52
N ARG A 57 -4.20 7.18 1.58
CA ARG A 57 -5.01 7.37 2.80
C ARG A 57 -5.81 6.10 3.09
N VAL A 58 -5.81 5.65 4.32
CA VAL A 58 -6.71 4.58 4.79
C VAL A 58 -8.08 5.21 5.02
N GLN A 59 -9.13 4.63 4.45
CA GLN A 59 -10.48 5.16 4.64
C GLN A 59 -10.99 4.84 6.04
N ASP A 60 -11.92 5.65 6.54
CA ASP A 60 -12.37 5.59 7.93
C ASP A 60 -13.09 4.28 8.30
N ASN A 61 -13.57 3.53 7.30
CA ASN A 61 -14.24 2.24 7.45
C ASN A 61 -13.40 1.05 6.97
N GLU A 62 -12.10 1.23 6.74
CA GLU A 62 -11.20 0.19 6.26
C GLU A 62 -10.27 -0.33 7.36
N VAL A 63 -9.97 -1.61 7.27
CA VAL A 63 -8.81 -2.24 7.90
C VAL A 63 -7.79 -2.57 6.81
N VAL A 64 -6.54 -2.26 7.06
CA VAL A 64 -5.41 -2.63 6.21
C VAL A 64 -4.54 -3.66 6.95
N TYR A 65 -4.08 -4.67 6.22
CA TYR A 65 -3.18 -5.68 6.76
C TYR A 65 -1.98 -5.86 5.83
N ILE A 66 -0.79 -5.78 6.39
CA ILE A 66 0.46 -5.89 5.64
C ILE A 66 1.37 -6.90 6.33
N PRO A 67 1.50 -8.12 5.78
CA PRO A 67 2.55 -9.06 6.19
C PRO A 67 3.89 -8.66 5.57
N ASN A 68 4.80 -9.61 5.40
CA ASN A 68 6.12 -9.34 4.86
C ASN A 68 6.17 -9.35 3.33
N ASN A 69 5.21 -8.69 2.68
CA ASN A 69 5.17 -8.49 1.23
C ASN A 69 4.44 -7.19 0.85
N PHE A 70 4.53 -6.80 -0.43
CA PHE A 70 3.77 -5.68 -0.95
C PHE A 70 2.29 -6.06 -1.09
N MET A 71 1.44 -5.40 -0.34
CA MET A 71 -0.01 -5.63 -0.35
C MET A 71 -0.80 -4.58 -1.11
N MET A 72 -0.29 -3.35 -1.22
CA MET A 72 -0.98 -2.28 -1.92
C MET A 72 -1.18 -2.69 -3.39
N ASN A 73 -2.37 -3.18 -3.69
CA ASN A 73 -2.75 -3.67 -5.00
C ASN A 73 -3.31 -2.53 -5.86
N LYS A 74 -4.59 -2.56 -6.19
CA LYS A 74 -5.21 -1.52 -7.00
C LYS A 74 -5.38 -0.24 -6.21
N VAL A 75 -4.89 0.86 -6.77
CA VAL A 75 -5.09 2.22 -6.27
C VAL A 75 -5.65 3.07 -7.39
N ASP A 76 -6.57 3.94 -7.06
CA ASP A 76 -7.11 4.92 -8.01
C ASP A 76 -6.17 6.13 -8.04
N ALA A 77 -5.25 6.15 -9.00
CA ALA A 77 -4.32 7.27 -9.17
C ALA A 77 -4.99 8.56 -9.70
N THR A 78 -6.28 8.52 -10.02
CA THR A 78 -7.05 9.72 -10.35
C THR A 78 -7.61 10.41 -9.10
N ASP A 79 -7.70 9.69 -7.97
CA ASP A 79 -8.07 10.24 -6.66
C ASP A 79 -6.87 10.92 -5.97
N THR A 80 -6.47 12.06 -6.48
CA THR A 80 -5.31 12.82 -5.97
C THR A 80 -5.45 13.30 -4.53
N LYS A 81 -6.64 13.24 -3.95
CA LYS A 81 -6.90 13.57 -2.54
C LYS A 81 -6.40 12.45 -1.62
N ASN A 82 -6.60 11.20 -2.00
CA ASN A 82 -6.35 10.03 -1.17
C ASN A 82 -5.19 9.17 -1.68
N VAL A 83 -4.68 9.42 -2.88
CA VAL A 83 -3.59 8.64 -3.50
C VAL A 83 -2.55 9.58 -4.10
N ILE A 84 -1.29 9.31 -3.79
CA ILE A 84 -0.15 10.02 -4.37
C ILE A 84 0.81 8.97 -4.92
N VAL A 85 1.13 9.09 -6.20
CA VAL A 85 2.02 8.17 -6.91
C VAL A 85 3.33 8.88 -7.26
N ALA A 86 4.45 8.18 -7.14
CA ALA A 86 5.76 8.71 -7.50
C ALA A 86 5.79 9.19 -8.96
N PRO A 87 6.38 10.36 -9.25
CA PRO A 87 6.48 10.88 -10.61
C PRO A 87 7.09 9.87 -11.58
N GLY A 88 6.47 9.70 -12.74
CA GLY A 88 6.93 8.79 -13.80
C GLY A 88 6.83 7.30 -13.45
N MET A 89 6.23 6.92 -12.32
CA MET A 89 6.13 5.51 -11.92
C MET A 89 5.17 4.72 -12.81
N ILE A 90 4.02 5.28 -13.11
CA ILE A 90 3.00 4.61 -13.93
C ILE A 90 3.53 4.43 -15.36
N GLU A 91 4.15 5.45 -15.93
CA GLU A 91 4.77 5.41 -17.25
C GLU A 91 5.89 4.34 -17.32
N ARG A 92 6.71 4.23 -16.26
CA ARG A 92 7.70 3.16 -16.16
C ARG A 92 7.07 1.78 -16.08
N ALA A 93 5.97 1.63 -15.35
CA ALA A 93 5.26 0.36 -15.25
C ALA A 93 4.65 -0.05 -16.62
N ILE A 94 4.10 0.88 -17.35
CA ILE A 94 3.59 0.67 -18.73
C ILE A 94 4.74 0.28 -19.66
N LYS A 95 5.82 1.08 -19.67
CA LYS A 95 7.00 0.81 -20.53
C LYS A 95 7.61 -0.56 -20.28
N ASN A 96 7.60 -1.03 -19.04
CA ASN A 96 8.14 -2.33 -18.64
C ASN A 96 7.13 -3.49 -18.78
N GLY A 97 5.95 -3.25 -19.36
CA GLY A 97 4.90 -4.25 -19.54
C GLY A 97 4.26 -4.76 -18.24
N ARG A 98 4.44 -4.05 -17.13
CA ARG A 98 3.90 -4.42 -15.81
C ARG A 98 2.54 -3.79 -15.50
N TYR A 99 2.08 -2.89 -16.34
CA TYR A 99 0.76 -2.30 -16.27
C TYR A 99 0.26 -1.93 -17.67
N LYS A 100 -1.01 -2.22 -17.93
CA LYS A 100 -1.71 -1.82 -19.15
C LYS A 100 -3.01 -1.14 -18.75
N PRO A 101 -3.13 0.18 -18.85
CA PRO A 101 -4.35 0.89 -18.51
C PRO A 101 -5.47 0.53 -19.49
N ALA A 102 -6.71 0.49 -18.99
CA ALA A 102 -7.88 0.27 -19.83
C ALA A 102 -8.11 1.43 -20.82
N LYS A 103 -7.73 2.64 -20.41
CA LYS A 103 -7.74 3.86 -21.21
C LYS A 103 -6.50 4.68 -20.92
N GLU A 104 -5.84 5.16 -21.97
CA GLU A 104 -4.67 6.02 -21.84
C GLU A 104 -4.98 7.27 -21.03
N GLY A 105 -4.11 7.63 -20.11
CA GLY A 105 -4.26 8.77 -19.21
C GLY A 105 -5.23 8.56 -18.04
N VAL A 106 -5.90 7.39 -17.94
CA VAL A 106 -6.79 7.04 -16.83
C VAL A 106 -6.21 5.85 -16.07
N TYR A 107 -5.79 6.08 -14.84
CA TYR A 107 -5.06 5.10 -14.02
C TYR A 107 -5.82 4.77 -12.72
N SER A 108 -7.14 4.57 -12.83
CA SER A 108 -8.02 4.26 -11.70
C SER A 108 -7.84 2.85 -11.11
N ASP A 109 -7.14 1.97 -11.82
CA ASP A 109 -6.91 0.59 -11.45
C ASP A 109 -5.40 0.23 -11.37
N PHE A 110 -4.54 1.22 -11.16
CA PHE A 110 -3.10 0.99 -11.10
C PHE A 110 -2.74 0.01 -9.99
N ASN A 111 -2.15 -1.12 -10.36
CA ASN A 111 -1.74 -2.15 -9.41
C ASN A 111 -0.27 -2.00 -9.03
N TYR A 112 -0.01 -1.29 -7.92
CA TYR A 112 1.34 -1.07 -7.41
C TYR A 112 2.08 -2.37 -7.12
N ARG A 113 1.42 -3.33 -6.47
CA ARG A 113 2.00 -4.63 -6.11
C ARG A 113 2.54 -5.39 -7.33
N VAL A 114 1.80 -5.39 -8.43
CA VAL A 114 2.24 -6.01 -9.70
C VAL A 114 3.36 -5.20 -10.35
N ALA A 115 3.31 -3.89 -10.25
CA ALA A 115 4.34 -3.01 -10.82
C ALA A 115 5.72 -3.21 -10.20
N VAL A 116 5.79 -3.55 -8.89
CA VAL A 116 7.06 -3.64 -8.15
C VAL A 116 7.52 -5.04 -7.82
N ALA A 117 6.63 -6.02 -7.68
CA ALA A 117 6.97 -7.38 -7.24
C ALA A 117 6.70 -8.43 -8.32
N PRO A 118 7.64 -9.33 -8.60
CA PRO A 118 7.41 -10.46 -9.48
C PRO A 118 6.43 -11.47 -8.87
N ALA A 119 5.81 -12.32 -9.71
CA ALA A 119 4.76 -13.25 -9.30
C ALA A 119 5.20 -14.20 -8.18
N GLU A 120 6.43 -14.71 -8.24
CA GLU A 120 7.01 -15.65 -7.27
C GLU A 120 7.08 -15.02 -5.86
N ARG A 121 7.38 -13.71 -5.79
CA ARG A 121 7.40 -12.98 -4.52
C ARG A 121 6.01 -12.71 -3.97
N ARG A 122 5.02 -12.52 -4.86
CA ARG A 122 3.63 -12.27 -4.46
C ARG A 122 2.94 -13.51 -3.94
N SER A 123 3.33 -14.70 -4.43
CA SER A 123 2.74 -16.01 -4.11
C SER A 123 3.51 -16.83 -3.07
N ALA A 124 4.49 -16.27 -2.38
CA ALA A 124 5.29 -16.99 -1.39
C ALA A 124 4.44 -17.56 -0.24
N ASP A 125 4.53 -18.86 0.02
CA ASP A 125 3.68 -19.63 0.94
C ASP A 125 3.58 -19.04 2.35
N TYR A 126 4.72 -18.60 2.89
CA TYR A 126 4.75 -18.01 4.24
C TYR A 126 3.94 -16.71 4.35
N ASN A 127 3.72 -16.01 3.24
CA ASN A 127 2.85 -14.84 3.20
C ASN A 127 1.39 -15.23 2.98
N GLN A 128 1.13 -16.31 2.22
CA GLN A 128 -0.23 -16.77 1.96
C GLN A 128 -0.93 -17.22 3.25
N SER A 129 -0.26 -18.02 4.08
CA SER A 129 -0.84 -18.49 5.36
C SER A 129 -1.20 -17.33 6.29
N ARG A 130 -0.31 -16.33 6.39
CA ARG A 130 -0.57 -15.12 7.20
C ARG A 130 -1.72 -14.28 6.64
N ASN A 131 -1.76 -14.08 5.32
CA ASN A 131 -2.84 -13.36 4.67
C ASN A 131 -4.18 -14.07 4.85
N ASN A 132 -4.23 -15.39 4.68
CA ASN A 132 -5.45 -16.18 4.87
C ASN A 132 -5.97 -16.05 6.29
N LEU A 133 -5.11 -16.21 7.29
CA LEU A 133 -5.50 -16.10 8.69
C LEU A 133 -6.07 -14.70 8.98
N ALA A 134 -5.35 -13.65 8.59
CA ALA A 134 -5.77 -12.29 8.85
C ALA A 134 -7.06 -11.92 8.11
N TRP A 135 -7.14 -12.19 6.81
CA TRP A 135 -8.32 -11.81 6.02
C TRP A 135 -9.55 -12.66 6.34
N ASN A 136 -9.36 -13.95 6.68
CA ASN A 136 -10.46 -14.75 7.22
C ASN A 136 -11.05 -14.10 8.47
N LYS A 137 -10.20 -13.66 9.39
CA LYS A 137 -10.63 -12.98 10.63
C LYS A 137 -11.28 -11.61 10.34
N ILE A 138 -10.73 -10.82 9.42
CA ILE A 138 -11.19 -9.45 9.11
C ILE A 138 -12.53 -9.47 8.36
N ILE A 139 -12.67 -10.29 7.33
CA ILE A 139 -13.82 -10.27 6.41
C ILE A 139 -14.60 -11.59 6.35
N GLY A 140 -14.18 -12.61 7.12
CA GLY A 140 -14.85 -13.91 7.17
C GLY A 140 -14.71 -14.74 5.88
N LYS A 141 -13.68 -14.51 5.07
CA LYS A 141 -13.48 -15.21 3.80
C LYS A 141 -12.13 -15.91 3.76
N ASN A 142 -12.13 -17.17 3.31
CA ASN A 142 -10.91 -17.89 2.97
C ASN A 142 -10.53 -17.58 1.52
N ILE A 143 -9.34 -16.98 1.32
CA ILE A 143 -8.85 -16.59 0.01
C ILE A 143 -7.69 -17.51 -0.36
N THR A 144 -7.89 -18.32 -1.38
CA THR A 144 -6.89 -19.32 -1.82
C THR A 144 -5.95 -18.80 -2.89
N ASP A 145 -6.39 -17.82 -3.69
CA ASP A 145 -5.59 -17.20 -4.73
C ASP A 145 -4.81 -15.99 -4.15
N PRO A 146 -3.47 -16.03 -4.11
CA PRO A 146 -2.65 -14.93 -3.61
C PRO A 146 -2.88 -13.58 -4.30
N GLU A 147 -3.30 -13.58 -5.55
CA GLU A 147 -3.56 -12.36 -6.31
C GLU A 147 -4.86 -11.67 -5.88
N GLN A 148 -5.75 -12.40 -5.20
CA GLN A 148 -7.04 -11.88 -4.72
C GLN A 148 -6.99 -11.33 -3.30
N PHE A 149 -5.87 -11.45 -2.59
CA PHE A 149 -5.76 -10.81 -1.28
C PHE A 149 -5.97 -9.31 -1.39
N PRO A 150 -6.94 -8.76 -0.66
CA PRO A 150 -7.15 -7.32 -0.65
C PRO A 150 -6.00 -6.62 0.09
N TYR A 151 -5.75 -5.38 -0.26
CA TYR A 151 -4.89 -4.49 0.53
C TYR A 151 -5.65 -3.91 1.72
N ALA A 152 -6.91 -3.54 1.50
CA ALA A 152 -7.80 -2.95 2.46
C ALA A 152 -9.21 -3.50 2.26
N ALA A 153 -9.96 -3.64 3.32
CA ALA A 153 -11.36 -4.04 3.27
C ALA A 153 -12.14 -3.48 4.45
N THR A 154 -13.44 -3.29 4.27
CA THR A 154 -14.35 -3.05 5.38
C THR A 154 -14.48 -4.35 6.20
N PRO A 155 -14.21 -4.33 7.51
CA PRO A 155 -14.28 -5.52 8.32
C PRO A 155 -15.72 -6.02 8.45
N SER A 156 -15.91 -7.32 8.67
CA SER A 156 -17.22 -7.95 8.82
C SER A 156 -17.97 -7.51 10.09
N LYS A 157 -17.25 -6.98 11.06
CA LYS A 157 -17.79 -6.41 12.32
C LYS A 157 -16.99 -5.20 12.74
N LYS A 158 -17.52 -4.42 13.66
CA LYS A 158 -16.73 -3.37 14.32
C LYS A 158 -15.65 -4.00 15.20
N TRP A 159 -14.41 -3.61 15.02
CA TRP A 159 -13.27 -4.13 15.75
C TRP A 159 -12.95 -3.31 16.98
N THR A 160 -12.56 -4.00 18.05
CA THR A 160 -12.04 -3.44 19.29
C THR A 160 -10.53 -3.72 19.39
N VAL A 161 -9.87 -3.10 20.37
CA VAL A 161 -8.46 -3.40 20.67
C VAL A 161 -8.24 -4.88 21.05
N ALA A 162 -9.23 -5.52 21.70
CA ALA A 162 -9.16 -6.94 22.01
C ALA A 162 -9.16 -7.81 20.75
N ASP A 163 -9.99 -7.49 19.77
CA ASP A 163 -10.04 -8.23 18.49
C ASP A 163 -8.71 -8.21 17.71
N VAL A 164 -7.85 -7.23 17.96
CA VAL A 164 -6.53 -7.14 17.32
C VAL A 164 -5.50 -8.01 18.04
N LYS A 165 -5.68 -8.28 19.33
CA LYS A 165 -4.72 -9.03 20.17
C LYS A 165 -4.91 -10.54 20.09
N ASP A 166 -6.10 -11.01 19.81
CA ASP A 166 -6.47 -12.44 19.66
C ASP A 166 -6.16 -12.97 18.25
#